data_f5bdd7f29128dcd178f1124b099b4db8
#
_entry.id   f5bdd7f29128dcd178f1124b099b4db8
#
_cell.length_a   1.000
_cell.length_b   1.000
_cell.length_c   1.000
_cell.angle_alpha   90.00
_cell.angle_beta   90.00
_cell.angle_gamma   90.00
#
_symmetry.space_group_name_H-M   'P 1'
#
loop_
_entity.id
_entity.type
_entity.pdbx_description
1 polymer ?
#
loop_
_entity_poly.entity_id
_entity_poly.type
_entity_poly.pdbx_seq_one_letter_code
_entity_poly.pdbx_strand_id
1 'polypeptide(L)'
;MQLATPLPPGSTVGILGGGQLARMLALAAGRLGLNCHIFAPEADSPAFSVAAAHTQAAYSDEDALARFASQVDVVTYEFENVPGLTAAFLEQRVPLAPGSRALFTAQDRVDEKTFIAGLGIPVAPFAAVADDDSLASAFACIGTPSILKTRRFGYDGKGQTAISGNRAAEAAWADIGKQPAILEGFVNFDKEISVIAARSWDGSIAVYDVPENHHEHHILKTSTVPARIAPETAENARKIGGTIIAALDYVGVIGIEMFVAGDDVIVNEIAPRVHNSGHWTMDACAVSQFEQHIRAVCGWPLGSPTRHSDVVMTNLLGDEIHDWQRLAALPDVCLHVYGKSEARRGRKMGHFNRLTSRQA
;
A
#
# COMPACT_ATOMS: atom_id res chain seq x y z
N MET A 1 7.62 21.04 0.73
CA MET A 1 9.04 21.43 0.42
C MET A 1 9.71 20.27 -0.30
N GLN A 2 10.53 20.54 -1.31
CA GLN A 2 11.34 19.49 -1.96
C GLN A 2 12.68 19.34 -1.24
N LEU A 3 13.24 18.12 -1.29
CA LEU A 3 14.56 17.85 -0.77
C LEU A 3 15.62 18.47 -1.72
N ALA A 4 16.46 19.34 -1.19
CA ALA A 4 17.46 20.09 -2.01
C ALA A 4 18.67 19.21 -2.41
N THR A 5 19.06 18.28 -1.53
CA THR A 5 20.19 17.36 -1.74
C THR A 5 19.89 16.02 -1.06
N PRO A 6 20.50 14.92 -1.51
CA PRO A 6 20.39 13.64 -0.81
C PRO A 6 20.82 13.75 0.66
N LEU A 7 20.03 13.15 1.55
CA LEU A 7 20.33 13.14 2.98
C LEU A 7 21.54 12.24 3.27
N PRO A 8 22.55 12.71 4.03
CA PRO A 8 23.70 11.88 4.38
C PRO A 8 23.33 10.80 5.41
N PRO A 9 24.14 9.73 5.55
CA PRO A 9 24.03 8.83 6.71
C PRO A 9 24.08 9.60 8.04
N GLY A 10 23.31 9.16 9.03
CA GLY A 10 23.09 9.86 10.29
C GLY A 10 21.86 10.76 10.30
N SER A 11 21.30 11.13 9.14
CA SER A 11 20.03 11.86 9.06
C SER A 11 18.86 11.06 9.64
N THR A 12 17.79 11.76 10.04
CA THR A 12 16.61 11.18 10.67
C THR A 12 15.39 11.24 9.77
N VAL A 13 14.81 10.08 9.47
CA VAL A 13 13.56 9.93 8.75
C VAL A 13 12.41 9.89 9.77
N GLY A 14 11.48 10.82 9.68
CA GLY A 14 10.22 10.80 10.41
C GLY A 14 9.23 9.88 9.73
N ILE A 15 8.55 9.00 10.47
CA ILE A 15 7.54 8.08 9.92
C ILE A 15 6.24 8.27 10.69
N LEU A 16 5.16 8.66 9.99
CA LEU A 16 3.80 8.70 10.53
C LEU A 16 3.19 7.30 10.48
N GLY A 17 2.75 6.81 11.63
CA GLY A 17 2.29 5.45 11.81
C GLY A 17 3.34 4.57 12.49
N GLY A 18 2.88 3.65 13.34
CA GLY A 18 3.74 2.80 14.17
C GLY A 18 3.57 1.31 13.91
N GLY A 19 2.91 0.93 12.82
CA GLY A 19 2.59 -0.45 12.48
C GLY A 19 3.78 -1.25 11.91
N GLN A 20 3.45 -2.41 11.33
CA GLN A 20 4.48 -3.30 10.77
C GLN A 20 5.24 -2.71 9.59
N LEU A 21 4.58 -1.85 8.76
CA LEU A 21 5.25 -1.24 7.62
C LEU A 21 6.28 -0.22 8.09
N ALA A 22 5.94 0.62 9.08
CA ALA A 22 6.89 1.53 9.71
C ALA A 22 8.06 0.78 10.35
N ARG A 23 7.80 -0.37 11.02
CA ARG A 23 8.86 -1.22 11.56
C ARG A 23 9.83 -1.68 10.46
N MET A 24 9.32 -2.17 9.34
CA MET A 24 10.16 -2.64 8.22
C MET A 24 10.89 -1.47 7.52
N LEU A 25 10.27 -0.29 7.42
CA LEU A 25 10.92 0.94 6.94
C LEU A 25 12.07 1.36 7.86
N ALA A 26 11.87 1.34 9.19
CA ALA A 26 12.90 1.70 10.15
C ALA A 26 14.09 0.73 10.12
N LEU A 27 13.83 -0.58 9.97
CA LEU A 27 14.90 -1.58 9.79
C LEU A 27 15.67 -1.37 8.48
N ALA A 28 15.00 -1.01 7.39
CA ALA A 28 15.65 -0.69 6.12
C ALA A 28 16.49 0.59 6.23
N ALA A 29 15.99 1.64 6.88
CA ALA A 29 16.72 2.87 7.13
C ALA A 29 17.98 2.63 7.97
N GLY A 30 17.88 1.81 9.04
CA GLY A 30 19.02 1.44 9.89
C GLY A 30 20.14 0.75 9.11
N ARG A 31 19.82 -0.10 8.12
CA ARG A 31 20.83 -0.72 7.22
C ARG A 31 21.59 0.30 6.38
N LEU A 32 20.99 1.45 6.10
CA LEU A 32 21.59 2.55 5.33
C LEU A 32 22.30 3.59 6.23
N GLY A 33 22.38 3.34 7.55
CA GLY A 33 22.97 4.27 8.51
C GLY A 33 22.11 5.49 8.80
N LEU A 34 20.80 5.42 8.55
CA LEU A 34 19.83 6.47 8.85
C LEU A 34 19.09 6.16 10.15
N ASN A 35 18.67 7.21 10.86
CA ASN A 35 17.81 7.08 12.02
C ASN A 35 16.35 7.17 11.65
N CYS A 36 15.46 6.62 12.49
CA CYS A 36 14.01 6.79 12.35
C CYS A 36 13.43 7.37 13.63
N HIS A 37 12.51 8.33 13.48
CA HIS A 37 11.64 8.84 14.51
C HIS A 37 10.19 8.51 14.15
N ILE A 38 9.52 7.69 14.95
CA ILE A 38 8.14 7.26 14.70
C ILE A 38 7.17 8.20 15.42
N PHE A 39 6.12 8.62 14.71
CA PHE A 39 5.00 9.37 15.30
C PHE A 39 3.73 8.56 15.16
N ALA A 40 3.12 8.13 16.26
CA ALA A 40 1.90 7.33 16.25
C ALA A 40 1.09 7.54 17.55
N PRO A 41 -0.27 7.47 17.49
CA PRO A 41 -1.10 7.59 18.68
C PRO A 41 -1.12 6.32 19.54
N GLU A 42 -0.86 5.14 18.98
CA GLU A 42 -0.95 3.87 19.69
C GLU A 42 0.31 3.59 20.50
N ALA A 43 0.12 3.29 21.81
CA ALA A 43 1.22 2.97 22.71
C ALA A 43 1.94 1.65 22.35
N ASP A 44 1.18 0.65 21.84
CA ASP A 44 1.68 -0.66 21.45
C ASP A 44 2.01 -0.71 19.95
N SER A 45 2.89 0.18 19.53
CA SER A 45 3.34 0.30 18.15
C SER A 45 4.59 -0.55 17.89
N PRO A 46 4.53 -1.58 17.03
CA PRO A 46 5.68 -2.47 16.79
C PRO A 46 6.91 -1.75 16.21
N ALA A 47 6.74 -0.59 15.58
CA ALA A 47 7.86 0.21 15.08
C ALA A 47 8.66 0.89 16.18
N PHE A 48 8.07 1.18 17.35
CA PHE A 48 8.78 1.86 18.45
C PHE A 48 10.00 1.08 18.93
N SER A 49 9.92 -0.25 18.89
CA SER A 49 11.01 -1.12 19.38
C SER A 49 12.27 -1.14 18.49
N VAL A 50 12.22 -0.55 17.29
CA VAL A 50 13.31 -0.56 16.30
C VAL A 50 13.69 0.85 15.83
N ALA A 51 13.03 1.88 16.34
CA ALA A 51 13.29 3.27 16.01
C ALA A 51 14.30 3.90 17.01
N ALA A 52 15.03 4.89 16.53
CA ALA A 52 15.94 5.68 17.39
C ALA A 52 15.17 6.59 18.38
N ALA A 53 13.98 7.05 17.97
CA ALA A 53 13.08 7.85 18.80
C ALA A 53 11.62 7.60 18.41
N HIS A 54 10.69 7.93 19.31
CA HIS A 54 9.27 7.94 19.00
C HIS A 54 8.55 9.06 19.75
N THR A 55 7.45 9.52 19.16
CA THR A 55 6.49 10.44 19.77
C THR A 55 5.12 9.78 19.77
N GLN A 56 4.55 9.56 20.95
CA GLN A 56 3.18 9.07 21.09
C GLN A 56 2.25 10.27 21.26
N ALA A 57 1.50 10.61 20.21
CA ALA A 57 0.53 11.71 20.22
C ALA A 57 -0.54 11.51 19.13
N ALA A 58 -1.67 12.18 19.26
CA ALA A 58 -2.70 12.19 18.23
C ALA A 58 -2.22 12.91 16.96
N TYR A 59 -2.66 12.47 15.79
CA TYR A 59 -2.34 13.14 14.52
C TYR A 59 -2.91 14.55 14.41
N SER A 60 -3.82 14.96 15.29
CA SER A 60 -4.36 16.32 15.40
C SER A 60 -3.60 17.22 16.39
N ASP A 61 -2.59 16.70 17.09
CA ASP A 61 -1.77 17.47 18.05
C ASP A 61 -0.70 18.25 17.28
N GLU A 62 -1.04 19.49 16.88
CA GLU A 62 -0.15 20.36 16.09
C GLU A 62 1.15 20.71 16.83
N ASP A 63 1.12 20.85 18.16
CA ASP A 63 2.31 21.15 18.95
C ASP A 63 3.26 19.94 18.97
N ALA A 64 2.74 18.73 19.11
CA ALA A 64 3.55 17.52 19.02
C ALA A 64 4.09 17.32 17.60
N LEU A 65 3.29 17.58 16.56
CA LEU A 65 3.71 17.53 15.16
C LEU A 65 4.80 18.55 14.84
N ALA A 66 4.70 19.78 15.38
CA ALA A 66 5.72 20.81 15.18
C ALA A 66 7.06 20.41 15.84
N ARG A 67 7.01 19.88 17.09
CA ARG A 67 8.21 19.34 17.74
C ARG A 67 8.81 18.17 16.98
N PHE A 68 7.99 17.23 16.51
CA PHE A 68 8.43 16.11 15.67
C PHE A 68 9.11 16.61 14.39
N ALA A 69 8.48 17.53 13.66
CA ALA A 69 9.03 18.10 12.42
C ALA A 69 10.40 18.77 12.62
N SER A 70 10.65 19.36 13.82
CA SER A 70 11.95 19.99 14.14
C SER A 70 13.08 19.00 14.44
N GLN A 71 12.77 17.71 14.57
CA GLN A 71 13.72 16.64 14.94
C GLN A 71 14.03 15.67 13.80
N VAL A 72 13.46 15.90 12.61
CA VAL A 72 13.61 15.02 11.46
C VAL A 72 13.99 15.80 10.21
N ASP A 73 14.69 15.16 9.28
CA ASP A 73 15.17 15.78 8.04
C ASP A 73 14.19 15.59 6.86
N VAL A 74 13.36 14.54 6.92
CA VAL A 74 12.30 14.22 5.96
C VAL A 74 11.21 13.44 6.67
N VAL A 75 9.96 13.57 6.22
CA VAL A 75 8.84 12.79 6.75
C VAL A 75 8.26 11.90 5.67
N THR A 76 7.87 10.69 6.07
CA THR A 76 7.07 9.76 5.29
C THR A 76 5.95 9.18 6.15
N TYR A 77 5.09 8.31 5.56
CA TYR A 77 4.02 7.63 6.28
C TYR A 77 3.91 6.16 5.88
N GLU A 78 3.38 5.34 6.79
CA GLU A 78 3.25 3.90 6.56
C GLU A 78 1.85 3.47 6.11
N PHE A 79 0.83 4.34 6.23
CA PHE A 79 -0.54 3.99 5.89
C PHE A 79 -1.33 5.20 5.36
N GLU A 80 -2.31 4.92 4.53
CA GLU A 80 -3.09 5.90 3.78
C GLU A 80 -4.10 6.70 4.61
N ASN A 81 -4.41 6.27 5.84
CA ASN A 81 -5.42 6.93 6.68
C ASN A 81 -4.83 7.98 7.64
N VAL A 82 -3.56 8.38 7.47
CA VAL A 82 -3.05 9.60 8.11
C VAL A 82 -3.92 10.78 7.65
N PRO A 83 -4.47 11.61 8.56
CA PRO A 83 -5.31 12.71 8.15
C PRO A 83 -4.58 13.62 7.14
N GLY A 84 -5.23 13.95 6.03
CA GLY A 84 -4.62 14.80 5.00
C GLY A 84 -4.18 16.18 5.54
N LEU A 85 -4.90 16.72 6.54
CA LEU A 85 -4.53 17.95 7.22
C LEU A 85 -3.20 17.82 8.00
N THR A 86 -2.94 16.67 8.60
CA THR A 86 -1.66 16.37 9.27
C THR A 86 -0.51 16.38 8.27
N ALA A 87 -0.69 15.74 7.13
CA ALA A 87 0.30 15.75 6.05
C ALA A 87 0.54 17.17 5.52
N ALA A 88 -0.52 17.94 5.26
CA ALA A 88 -0.42 19.32 4.80
C ALA A 88 0.25 20.24 5.82
N PHE A 89 0.02 20.03 7.13
CA PHE A 89 0.68 20.77 8.20
C PHE A 89 2.20 20.51 8.22
N LEU A 90 2.61 19.24 8.09
CA LEU A 90 4.02 18.85 8.07
C LEU A 90 4.73 19.30 6.80
N GLU A 91 4.08 19.23 5.63
CA GLU A 91 4.65 19.64 4.33
C GLU A 91 5.11 21.10 4.29
N GLN A 92 4.53 21.96 5.15
CA GLN A 92 4.95 23.36 5.32
C GLN A 92 6.20 23.53 6.18
N ARG A 93 6.65 22.49 6.90
CA ARG A 93 7.73 22.56 7.93
C ARG A 93 8.94 21.72 7.59
N VAL A 94 8.72 20.60 6.93
CA VAL A 94 9.76 19.61 6.60
C VAL A 94 9.42 18.96 5.27
N PRO A 95 10.39 18.53 4.44
CA PRO A 95 10.09 17.73 3.26
C PRO A 95 9.22 16.53 3.61
N LEU A 96 8.11 16.36 2.91
CA LEU A 96 7.18 15.23 3.06
C LEU A 96 7.13 14.43 1.75
N ALA A 97 7.40 13.15 1.84
CA ALA A 97 7.36 12.23 0.70
C ALA A 97 6.81 10.85 1.11
N PRO A 98 5.73 10.39 0.48
CA PRO A 98 4.98 11.05 -0.59
C PRO A 98 4.24 12.31 -0.10
N GLY A 99 4.01 13.27 -1.01
CA GLY A 99 3.31 14.52 -0.70
C GLY A 99 1.83 14.32 -0.36
N SER A 100 1.22 15.34 0.24
CA SER A 100 -0.20 15.31 0.68
C SER A 100 -1.19 15.01 -0.45
N ARG A 101 -0.88 15.42 -1.70
CA ARG A 101 -1.70 15.12 -2.89
C ARG A 101 -1.94 13.63 -3.07
N ALA A 102 -0.91 12.80 -2.86
CA ALA A 102 -1.03 11.33 -2.99
C ALA A 102 -2.02 10.76 -1.97
N LEU A 103 -1.98 11.25 -0.72
CA LEU A 103 -2.94 10.87 0.32
C LEU A 103 -4.37 11.28 -0.06
N PHE A 104 -4.58 12.54 -0.45
CA PHE A 104 -5.91 13.03 -0.82
C PHE A 104 -6.52 12.20 -1.97
N THR A 105 -5.70 11.89 -2.99
CA THR A 105 -6.17 11.07 -4.13
C THR A 105 -6.54 9.65 -3.71
N ALA A 106 -5.73 9.00 -2.86
CA ALA A 106 -5.92 7.59 -2.51
C ALA A 106 -6.93 7.37 -1.36
N GLN A 107 -7.20 8.39 -0.52
CA GLN A 107 -8.11 8.26 0.61
C GLN A 107 -9.58 8.16 0.24
N ASP A 108 -9.96 8.61 -0.95
CA ASP A 108 -11.34 8.63 -1.43
C ASP A 108 -11.45 7.84 -2.73
N ARG A 109 -12.21 6.75 -2.73
CA ARG A 109 -12.32 5.83 -3.88
C ARG A 109 -12.87 6.49 -5.14
N VAL A 110 -13.72 7.53 -5.02
CA VAL A 110 -14.24 8.26 -6.19
C VAL A 110 -13.15 9.14 -6.79
N ASP A 111 -12.39 9.84 -5.96
CA ASP A 111 -11.29 10.69 -6.39
C ASP A 111 -10.17 9.85 -7.02
N GLU A 112 -9.83 8.72 -6.40
CA GLU A 112 -8.86 7.73 -6.90
C GLU A 112 -9.25 7.19 -8.29
N LYS A 113 -10.48 6.67 -8.43
CA LYS A 113 -10.97 6.13 -9.70
C LYS A 113 -11.08 7.21 -10.79
N THR A 114 -11.51 8.41 -10.41
CA THR A 114 -11.59 9.55 -11.33
C THR A 114 -10.19 9.94 -11.82
N PHE A 115 -9.22 10.00 -10.93
CA PHE A 115 -7.83 10.29 -11.29
C PHE A 115 -7.27 9.23 -12.25
N ILE A 116 -7.44 7.95 -11.94
CA ILE A 116 -6.91 6.84 -12.77
C ILE A 116 -7.60 6.82 -14.15
N ALA A 117 -8.93 6.93 -14.19
CA ALA A 117 -9.69 6.99 -15.44
C ALA A 117 -9.30 8.20 -16.30
N GLY A 118 -9.03 9.34 -15.65
CA GLY A 118 -8.54 10.56 -16.32
C GLY A 118 -7.19 10.42 -17.03
N LEU A 119 -6.41 9.39 -16.66
CA LEU A 119 -5.16 9.02 -17.35
C LEU A 119 -5.41 8.09 -18.56
N GLY A 120 -6.66 7.73 -18.85
CA GLY A 120 -7.00 6.75 -19.88
C GLY A 120 -6.70 5.30 -19.46
N ILE A 121 -6.52 5.03 -18.17
CA ILE A 121 -6.24 3.71 -17.62
C ILE A 121 -7.56 3.02 -17.27
N PRO A 122 -7.77 1.74 -17.67
CA PRO A 122 -8.99 1.00 -17.37
C PRO A 122 -9.20 0.84 -15.85
N VAL A 123 -10.44 1.13 -15.42
CA VAL A 123 -10.97 0.85 -14.08
C VAL A 123 -12.34 0.21 -14.21
N ALA A 124 -12.86 -0.44 -13.17
CA ALA A 124 -14.25 -0.87 -13.15
C ALA A 124 -15.19 0.33 -13.42
N PRO A 125 -16.29 0.18 -14.15
CA PRO A 125 -17.31 1.23 -14.24
C PRO A 125 -17.74 1.65 -12.83
N PHE A 126 -17.86 2.94 -12.56
CA PHE A 126 -18.17 3.42 -11.20
C PHE A 126 -19.06 4.66 -11.21
N ALA A 127 -19.77 4.86 -10.11
CA ALA A 127 -20.55 6.06 -9.84
C ALA A 127 -20.54 6.41 -8.35
N ALA A 128 -20.51 7.70 -8.04
CA ALA A 128 -20.60 8.18 -6.66
C ALA A 128 -22.03 8.05 -6.12
N VAL A 129 -22.16 7.72 -4.84
CA VAL A 129 -23.43 7.61 -4.11
C VAL A 129 -23.35 8.47 -2.86
N ALA A 130 -24.25 9.46 -2.75
CA ALA A 130 -24.29 10.36 -1.61
C ALA A 130 -25.68 10.37 -0.92
N ASP A 131 -26.75 10.02 -1.66
CA ASP A 131 -28.15 10.03 -1.26
C ASP A 131 -28.96 8.98 -2.03
N ASP A 132 -30.25 8.84 -1.73
CA ASP A 132 -31.15 7.86 -2.39
C ASP A 132 -31.30 8.12 -3.90
N ASP A 133 -31.28 9.38 -4.35
CA ASP A 133 -31.40 9.73 -5.77
C ASP A 133 -30.15 9.38 -6.55
N SER A 134 -28.97 9.66 -6.01
CA SER A 134 -27.69 9.29 -6.60
C SER A 134 -27.48 7.77 -6.60
N LEU A 135 -27.97 7.06 -5.57
CA LEU A 135 -27.96 5.59 -5.54
C LEU A 135 -28.79 5.00 -6.69
N ALA A 136 -30.03 5.50 -6.86
CA ALA A 136 -30.91 5.03 -7.94
C ALA A 136 -30.29 5.32 -9.32
N SER A 137 -29.70 6.48 -9.51
CA SER A 137 -29.01 6.88 -10.75
C SER A 137 -27.77 6.02 -11.02
N ALA A 138 -26.94 5.80 -10.00
CA ALA A 138 -25.75 4.95 -10.07
C ALA A 138 -26.14 3.50 -10.44
N PHE A 139 -27.17 2.97 -9.78
CA PHE A 139 -27.65 1.61 -10.04
C PHE A 139 -28.25 1.45 -11.44
N ALA A 140 -28.98 2.45 -11.93
CA ALA A 140 -29.50 2.44 -13.30
C ALA A 140 -28.37 2.44 -14.36
N CYS A 141 -27.24 3.08 -14.06
CA CYS A 141 -26.08 3.15 -14.94
C CYS A 141 -25.20 1.90 -14.88
N ILE A 142 -24.88 1.41 -13.69
CA ILE A 142 -23.93 0.31 -13.45
C ILE A 142 -24.61 -1.06 -13.52
N GLY A 143 -25.82 -1.20 -12.94
CA GLY A 143 -26.57 -2.45 -12.89
C GLY A 143 -26.02 -3.49 -11.93
N THR A 144 -26.27 -4.77 -12.24
CA THR A 144 -25.80 -5.96 -11.48
C THR A 144 -25.06 -6.95 -12.38
N PRO A 145 -24.07 -7.69 -11.86
CA PRO A 145 -23.54 -7.61 -10.49
C PRO A 145 -22.70 -6.36 -10.26
N SER A 146 -22.74 -5.82 -9.05
CA SER A 146 -21.97 -4.63 -8.65
C SER A 146 -21.57 -4.70 -7.17
N ILE A 147 -20.65 -3.85 -6.77
CA ILE A 147 -20.16 -3.76 -5.38
C ILE A 147 -20.33 -2.32 -4.91
N LEU A 148 -21.05 -2.15 -3.81
CA LEU A 148 -21.15 -0.87 -3.12
C LEU A 148 -20.09 -0.80 -2.03
N LYS A 149 -19.25 0.24 -2.04
CA LYS A 149 -18.15 0.42 -1.09
C LYS A 149 -18.26 1.80 -0.44
N THR A 150 -17.91 1.91 0.86
CA THR A 150 -17.71 3.23 1.47
C THR A 150 -16.58 3.97 0.75
N ARG A 151 -16.72 5.28 0.56
CA ARG A 151 -15.68 6.08 -0.13
C ARG A 151 -14.35 6.08 0.63
N ARG A 152 -14.40 6.03 1.98
CA ARG A 152 -13.23 6.12 2.84
C ARG A 152 -13.21 5.01 3.89
N PHE A 153 -12.03 4.71 4.43
CA PHE A 153 -11.80 3.80 5.56
C PHE A 153 -12.16 2.34 5.33
N GLY A 154 -12.47 1.92 4.10
CA GLY A 154 -12.65 0.50 3.76
C GLY A 154 -11.29 -0.20 3.58
N TYR A 155 -11.13 -1.39 4.19
CA TYR A 155 -9.94 -2.24 4.03
C TYR A 155 -10.27 -3.71 4.29
N ASP A 156 -9.52 -4.63 3.73
CA ASP A 156 -9.67 -6.08 3.92
C ASP A 156 -11.15 -6.54 3.84
N GLY A 157 -11.91 -6.04 2.85
CA GLY A 157 -13.32 -6.37 2.64
C GLY A 157 -14.33 -5.66 3.54
N LYS A 158 -13.90 -4.80 4.48
CA LYS A 158 -14.79 -4.00 5.33
C LYS A 158 -15.35 -2.79 4.58
N GLY A 159 -16.57 -2.40 4.91
CA GLY A 159 -17.23 -1.25 4.30
C GLY A 159 -17.65 -1.50 2.84
N GLN A 160 -17.87 -2.76 2.45
CA GLN A 160 -18.36 -3.12 1.12
C GLN A 160 -19.47 -4.18 1.18
N THR A 161 -20.34 -4.13 0.18
CA THR A 161 -21.46 -5.07 0.01
C THR A 161 -21.67 -5.37 -1.45
N ALA A 162 -21.72 -6.67 -1.81
CA ALA A 162 -22.03 -7.11 -3.16
C ALA A 162 -23.54 -7.01 -3.43
N ILE A 163 -23.90 -6.50 -4.60
CA ILE A 163 -25.25 -6.46 -5.12
C ILE A 163 -25.34 -7.46 -6.27
N SER A 164 -26.12 -8.52 -6.08
CA SER A 164 -26.34 -9.58 -7.07
C SER A 164 -27.76 -10.10 -7.03
N GLY A 165 -28.29 -10.53 -8.15
CA GLY A 165 -29.63 -11.09 -8.24
C GLY A 165 -30.72 -10.08 -7.85
N ASN A 166 -31.58 -10.47 -6.92
CA ASN A 166 -32.74 -9.68 -6.46
C ASN A 166 -32.44 -8.76 -5.27
N ARG A 167 -31.20 -8.60 -4.87
CA ARG A 167 -30.85 -7.72 -3.76
C ARG A 167 -31.06 -6.27 -4.19
N ALA A 168 -31.90 -5.55 -3.46
CA ALA A 168 -32.12 -4.13 -3.70
C ALA A 168 -30.88 -3.30 -3.32
N ALA A 169 -30.56 -2.28 -4.14
CA ALA A 169 -29.46 -1.36 -3.89
C ALA A 169 -29.61 -0.62 -2.54
N GLU A 170 -30.85 -0.28 -2.16
CA GLU A 170 -31.18 0.38 -0.89
C GLU A 170 -30.80 -0.49 0.33
N ALA A 171 -31.01 -1.80 0.26
CA ALA A 171 -30.63 -2.72 1.32
C ALA A 171 -29.09 -2.80 1.45
N ALA A 172 -28.37 -2.82 0.32
CA ALA A 172 -26.92 -2.80 0.30
C ALA A 172 -26.37 -1.50 0.90
N TRP A 173 -27.00 -0.35 0.62
CA TRP A 173 -26.58 0.92 1.18
C TRP A 173 -26.89 1.04 2.66
N ALA A 174 -28.02 0.48 3.13
CA ALA A 174 -28.31 0.39 4.54
C ALA A 174 -27.26 -0.42 5.31
N ASP A 175 -26.74 -1.52 4.73
CA ASP A 175 -25.72 -2.36 5.37
C ASP A 175 -24.40 -1.63 5.62
N ILE A 176 -24.03 -0.68 4.78
CA ILE A 176 -22.83 0.18 4.98
C ILE A 176 -23.16 1.47 5.74
N GLY A 177 -24.35 1.55 6.37
CA GLY A 177 -24.75 2.66 7.24
C GLY A 177 -25.16 3.94 6.50
N LYS A 178 -25.59 3.85 5.24
CA LYS A 178 -25.99 4.99 4.38
C LYS A 178 -24.91 6.10 4.30
N GLN A 179 -23.65 5.69 4.38
CA GLN A 179 -22.52 6.63 4.25
C GLN A 179 -22.26 6.95 2.77
N PRO A 180 -21.58 8.07 2.47
CA PRO A 180 -21.08 8.34 1.13
C PRO A 180 -20.30 7.14 0.59
N ALA A 181 -20.68 6.69 -0.61
CA ALA A 181 -20.21 5.44 -1.20
C ALA A 181 -19.82 5.60 -2.67
N ILE A 182 -19.23 4.57 -3.22
CA ILE A 182 -19.02 4.33 -4.63
C ILE A 182 -19.70 3.03 -5.02
N LEU A 183 -20.47 3.02 -6.09
CA LEU A 183 -20.97 1.82 -6.72
C LEU A 183 -20.02 1.45 -7.86
N GLU A 184 -19.45 0.25 -7.83
CA GLU A 184 -18.56 -0.26 -8.87
C GLU A 184 -19.20 -1.46 -9.57
N GLY A 185 -19.11 -1.52 -10.89
CA GLY A 185 -19.44 -2.72 -11.65
C GLY A 185 -18.52 -3.88 -11.25
N PHE A 186 -19.09 -5.07 -11.13
CA PHE A 186 -18.30 -6.26 -10.82
C PHE A 186 -17.39 -6.61 -12.00
N VAL A 187 -16.10 -6.74 -11.73
CA VAL A 187 -15.11 -7.20 -12.69
C VAL A 187 -15.00 -8.72 -12.59
N ASN A 188 -15.34 -9.42 -13.68
CA ASN A 188 -15.05 -10.85 -13.78
C ASN A 188 -13.60 -11.01 -14.22
N PHE A 189 -12.72 -11.40 -13.33
CA PHE A 189 -11.28 -11.49 -13.58
C PHE A 189 -10.78 -12.93 -13.44
N ASP A 190 -9.67 -13.21 -14.12
CA ASP A 190 -8.97 -14.49 -14.06
C ASP A 190 -7.95 -14.52 -12.92
N LYS A 191 -7.29 -13.36 -12.68
CA LYS A 191 -6.24 -13.22 -11.70
C LYS A 191 -6.23 -11.84 -11.05
N GLU A 192 -5.78 -11.80 -9.80
CA GLU A 192 -5.38 -10.58 -9.13
C GLU A 192 -3.86 -10.43 -9.19
N ILE A 193 -3.39 -9.28 -9.59
CA ILE A 193 -1.97 -8.93 -9.64
C ILE A 193 -1.75 -7.59 -8.94
N SER A 194 -0.49 -7.25 -8.72
CA SER A 194 -0.15 -5.90 -8.29
C SER A 194 1.16 -5.43 -8.90
N VAL A 195 1.35 -4.12 -8.89
CA VAL A 195 2.59 -3.48 -9.26
C VAL A 195 3.14 -2.73 -8.05
N ILE A 196 4.41 -2.96 -7.75
CA ILE A 196 5.18 -2.16 -6.80
C ILE A 196 6.10 -1.26 -7.62
N ALA A 197 5.87 0.03 -7.55
CA ALA A 197 6.66 1.03 -8.25
C ALA A 197 7.28 2.03 -7.27
N ALA A 198 8.48 2.50 -7.58
CA ALA A 198 9.17 3.54 -6.84
C ALA A 198 9.52 4.71 -7.76
N ARG A 199 9.45 5.94 -7.26
CA ARG A 199 9.93 7.12 -7.96
C ARG A 199 10.72 7.99 -6.98
N SER A 200 11.84 8.53 -7.44
CA SER A 200 12.70 9.42 -6.67
C SER A 200 12.42 10.90 -7.00
N TRP A 201 13.04 11.81 -6.24
CA TRP A 201 12.91 13.26 -6.43
C TRP A 201 13.36 13.75 -7.80
N ASP A 202 14.31 13.06 -8.43
CA ASP A 202 14.81 13.36 -9.79
C ASP A 202 13.87 12.85 -10.89
N GLY A 203 12.78 12.19 -10.53
CA GLY A 203 11.82 11.62 -11.46
C GLY A 203 12.17 10.22 -11.98
N SER A 204 13.30 9.64 -11.59
CA SER A 204 13.65 8.27 -11.95
C SER A 204 12.63 7.27 -11.36
N ILE A 205 12.27 6.24 -12.13
CA ILE A 205 11.27 5.25 -11.78
C ILE A 205 11.88 3.85 -11.83
N ALA A 206 11.58 3.04 -10.83
CA ALA A 206 11.89 1.61 -10.77
C ALA A 206 10.60 0.82 -10.49
N VAL A 207 10.33 -0.20 -11.29
CA VAL A 207 9.13 -1.04 -11.16
C VAL A 207 9.57 -2.49 -10.98
N TYR A 208 9.08 -3.12 -9.91
CA TYR A 208 9.37 -4.52 -9.61
C TYR A 208 8.58 -5.48 -10.51
N ASP A 209 8.98 -6.74 -10.51
CA ASP A 209 8.23 -7.80 -11.17
C ASP A 209 6.82 -7.94 -10.59
N VAL A 210 5.89 -8.35 -11.43
CA VAL A 210 4.47 -8.45 -11.11
C VAL A 210 4.18 -9.73 -10.32
N PRO A 211 3.68 -9.66 -9.07
CA PRO A 211 3.17 -10.80 -8.35
C PRO A 211 1.74 -11.17 -8.77
N GLU A 212 1.41 -12.45 -8.76
CA GLU A 212 0.05 -12.97 -8.70
C GLU A 212 -0.36 -13.08 -7.23
N ASN A 213 -1.48 -12.45 -6.88
CA ASN A 213 -1.99 -12.35 -5.53
C ASN A 213 -3.17 -13.28 -5.32
N HIS A 214 -3.18 -13.97 -4.20
CA HIS A 214 -4.31 -14.81 -3.78
C HIS A 214 -4.85 -14.30 -2.44
N HIS A 215 -6.14 -13.98 -2.43
CA HIS A 215 -6.84 -13.52 -1.23
C HIS A 215 -7.72 -14.63 -0.66
N GLU A 216 -7.71 -14.76 0.66
CA GLU A 216 -8.64 -15.60 1.42
C GLU A 216 -9.46 -14.70 2.34
N HIS A 217 -10.78 -14.77 2.24
CA HIS A 217 -11.69 -13.91 3.02
C HIS A 217 -11.34 -12.41 2.88
N HIS A 218 -11.01 -11.95 1.67
CA HIS A 218 -10.59 -10.58 1.33
C HIS A 218 -9.26 -10.15 1.97
N ILE A 219 -8.48 -11.05 2.56
CA ILE A 219 -7.16 -10.76 3.10
C ILE A 219 -6.11 -11.42 2.21
N LEU A 220 -5.09 -10.67 1.79
CA LEU A 220 -3.99 -11.22 1.01
C LEU A 220 -3.33 -12.37 1.77
N LYS A 221 -3.35 -13.58 1.18
CA LYS A 221 -2.73 -14.77 1.74
C LYS A 221 -1.36 -15.04 1.14
N THR A 222 -1.26 -15.05 -0.20
CA THR A 222 0.01 -15.28 -0.89
C THR A 222 0.22 -14.32 -2.04
N SER A 223 1.51 -14.03 -2.33
CA SER A 223 1.96 -13.38 -3.56
C SER A 223 3.02 -14.25 -4.21
N THR A 224 2.75 -14.71 -5.43
CA THR A 224 3.66 -15.58 -6.20
C THR A 224 4.36 -14.76 -7.29
N VAL A 225 5.67 -14.84 -7.34
CA VAL A 225 6.49 -14.08 -8.31
C VAL A 225 7.41 -15.03 -9.08
N PRO A 226 7.38 -14.96 -10.42
CA PRO A 226 6.55 -14.09 -11.26
C PRO A 226 5.09 -14.55 -11.32
N ALA A 227 4.19 -13.62 -11.63
CA ALA A 227 2.80 -13.94 -11.95
C ALA A 227 2.72 -14.84 -13.20
N ARG A 228 1.79 -15.78 -13.20
CA ARG A 228 1.54 -16.67 -14.36
C ARG A 228 0.60 -16.00 -15.34
N ILE A 229 1.07 -14.95 -15.99
CA ILE A 229 0.38 -14.15 -17.01
C ILE A 229 1.28 -14.01 -18.25
N ALA A 230 0.70 -13.56 -19.38
CA ALA A 230 1.48 -13.31 -20.58
C ALA A 230 2.54 -12.18 -20.32
N PRO A 231 3.72 -12.27 -20.94
CA PRO A 231 4.76 -11.23 -20.78
C PRO A 231 4.28 -9.84 -21.17
N GLU A 232 3.42 -9.74 -22.19
CA GLU A 232 2.82 -8.50 -22.67
C GLU A 232 1.87 -7.89 -21.62
N THR A 233 1.08 -8.73 -20.95
CA THR A 233 0.17 -8.33 -19.85
C THR A 233 1.00 -7.82 -18.64
N ALA A 234 2.10 -8.51 -18.29
CA ALA A 234 2.99 -8.08 -17.23
C ALA A 234 3.66 -6.73 -17.56
N GLU A 235 4.10 -6.54 -18.82
CA GLU A 235 4.69 -5.28 -19.27
C GLU A 235 3.67 -4.15 -19.28
N ASN A 236 2.43 -4.42 -19.71
CA ASN A 236 1.33 -3.44 -19.64
C ASN A 236 1.04 -3.02 -18.19
N ALA A 237 0.97 -3.97 -17.26
CA ALA A 237 0.79 -3.67 -15.84
C ALA A 237 1.91 -2.76 -15.30
N ARG A 238 3.18 -3.04 -15.64
CA ARG A 238 4.33 -2.19 -15.24
C ARG A 238 4.23 -0.78 -15.81
N LYS A 239 3.84 -0.64 -17.10
CA LYS A 239 3.63 0.68 -17.75
C LYS A 239 2.54 1.49 -17.08
N ILE A 240 1.41 0.84 -16.74
CA ILE A 240 0.32 1.45 -15.98
C ILE A 240 0.86 1.98 -14.63
N GLY A 241 1.61 1.17 -13.90
CA GLY A 241 2.22 1.57 -12.64
C GLY A 241 3.16 2.76 -12.78
N GLY A 242 4.02 2.76 -13.81
CA GLY A 242 4.90 3.88 -14.14
C GLY A 242 4.13 5.17 -14.50
N THR A 243 3.02 5.05 -15.21
CA THR A 243 2.16 6.19 -15.57
C THR A 243 1.50 6.80 -14.34
N ILE A 244 0.92 5.98 -13.47
CA ILE A 244 0.23 6.44 -12.25
C ILE A 244 1.20 7.15 -11.31
N ILE A 245 2.36 6.55 -11.02
CA ILE A 245 3.34 7.14 -10.09
C ILE A 245 3.91 8.46 -10.62
N ALA A 246 4.13 8.56 -11.94
CA ALA A 246 4.58 9.80 -12.58
C ALA A 246 3.51 10.90 -12.53
N ALA A 247 2.24 10.57 -12.83
CA ALA A 247 1.13 11.52 -12.85
C ALA A 247 0.78 12.08 -11.46
N LEU A 248 1.06 11.30 -10.39
CA LEU A 248 0.94 11.77 -8.99
C LEU A 248 2.09 12.68 -8.56
N ASP A 249 3.14 12.83 -9.35
CA ASP A 249 4.42 13.43 -8.93
C ASP A 249 4.92 12.80 -7.61
N TYR A 250 4.76 11.49 -7.53
CA TYR A 250 4.98 10.71 -6.33
C TYR A 250 6.47 10.57 -6.02
N VAL A 251 6.83 10.60 -4.74
CA VAL A 251 8.18 10.23 -4.28
C VAL A 251 8.06 9.17 -3.20
N GLY A 252 8.69 8.03 -3.43
CA GLY A 252 8.56 6.85 -2.56
C GLY A 252 8.11 5.62 -3.32
N VAL A 253 7.61 4.63 -2.63
CA VAL A 253 7.04 3.39 -3.17
C VAL A 253 5.51 3.44 -3.09
N ILE A 254 4.85 3.04 -4.18
CA ILE A 254 3.40 2.86 -4.28
C ILE A 254 3.08 1.40 -4.62
N GLY A 255 2.01 0.87 -4.04
CA GLY A 255 1.38 -0.38 -4.46
C GLY A 255 0.15 -0.10 -5.31
N ILE A 256 -0.04 -0.84 -6.40
CA ILE A 256 -1.18 -0.70 -7.30
C ILE A 256 -1.77 -2.09 -7.51
N GLU A 257 -3.01 -2.28 -7.06
CA GLU A 257 -3.72 -3.54 -7.22
C GLU A 257 -4.50 -3.54 -8.53
N MET A 258 -4.46 -4.66 -9.25
CA MET A 258 -5.04 -4.79 -10.58
C MET A 258 -5.69 -6.15 -10.78
N PHE A 259 -6.71 -6.19 -11.61
CA PHE A 259 -7.32 -7.41 -12.15
C PHE A 259 -6.80 -7.68 -13.55
N VAL A 260 -6.62 -8.95 -13.88
CA VAL A 260 -6.39 -9.44 -15.25
C VAL A 260 -7.66 -10.16 -15.71
N ALA A 261 -8.23 -9.71 -16.80
CA ALA A 261 -9.41 -10.31 -17.45
C ALA A 261 -9.06 -10.58 -18.93
N GLY A 262 -8.74 -11.83 -19.25
CA GLY A 262 -8.09 -12.16 -20.53
C GLY A 262 -6.73 -11.48 -20.66
N ASP A 263 -6.58 -10.58 -21.64
CA ASP A 263 -5.37 -9.78 -21.86
C ASP A 263 -5.47 -8.38 -21.24
N ASP A 264 -6.64 -7.99 -20.76
CA ASP A 264 -6.89 -6.67 -20.20
C ASP A 264 -6.39 -6.56 -18.75
N VAL A 265 -5.78 -5.41 -18.43
CA VAL A 265 -5.37 -5.03 -17.07
C VAL A 265 -6.25 -3.89 -16.60
N ILE A 266 -6.96 -4.10 -15.49
CA ILE A 266 -7.92 -3.16 -14.90
C ILE A 266 -7.44 -2.79 -13.50
N VAL A 267 -7.24 -1.48 -13.23
CA VAL A 267 -6.80 -1.03 -11.92
C VAL A 267 -7.95 -1.11 -10.92
N ASN A 268 -7.68 -1.77 -9.79
CA ASN A 268 -8.60 -1.85 -8.66
C ASN A 268 -8.39 -0.68 -7.69
N GLU A 269 -7.23 -0.55 -7.09
CA GLU A 269 -6.93 0.53 -6.14
C GLU A 269 -5.44 0.83 -6.07
N ILE A 270 -5.08 1.99 -5.52
CA ILE A 270 -3.70 2.36 -5.20
C ILE A 270 -3.49 2.47 -3.70
N ALA A 271 -2.33 2.01 -3.24
CA ALA A 271 -1.87 2.20 -1.88
C ALA A 271 -0.66 3.14 -1.91
N PRO A 272 -0.78 4.40 -1.46
CA PRO A 272 0.30 5.40 -1.56
C PRO A 272 1.39 5.14 -0.49
N ARG A 273 1.91 3.94 -0.44
CA ARG A 273 2.88 3.42 0.53
C ARG A 273 3.48 2.10 0.05
N VAL A 274 4.46 1.58 0.78
CA VAL A 274 4.89 0.19 0.65
C VAL A 274 3.70 -0.75 0.85
N HIS A 275 3.65 -1.86 0.09
CA HIS A 275 2.48 -2.71 0.03
C HIS A 275 2.79 -4.15 0.43
N ASN A 276 1.80 -4.83 1.02
CA ASN A 276 1.93 -6.21 1.50
C ASN A 276 2.30 -7.18 0.36
N SER A 277 1.74 -7.00 -0.84
CA SER A 277 2.09 -7.82 -2.00
C SER A 277 3.52 -7.61 -2.53
N GLY A 278 4.25 -6.61 -2.00
CA GLY A 278 5.65 -6.34 -2.30
C GLY A 278 6.63 -6.88 -1.25
N HIS A 279 6.17 -7.57 -0.21
CA HIS A 279 7.05 -8.06 0.86
C HIS A 279 8.06 -9.13 0.37
N TRP A 280 7.74 -9.83 -0.71
CA TRP A 280 8.64 -10.77 -1.37
C TRP A 280 9.98 -10.14 -1.80
N THR A 281 9.99 -8.82 -2.05
CA THR A 281 11.19 -8.08 -2.46
C THR A 281 12.29 -8.08 -1.40
N MET A 282 11.94 -8.36 -0.12
CA MET A 282 12.90 -8.36 0.98
C MET A 282 13.99 -9.42 0.81
N ASP A 283 13.63 -10.56 0.22
CA ASP A 283 14.53 -11.70 0.15
C ASP A 283 14.80 -12.15 -1.29
N ALA A 284 14.03 -11.66 -2.28
CA ALA A 284 14.21 -12.03 -3.68
C ALA A 284 14.82 -10.91 -4.55
N CYS A 285 15.08 -9.71 -3.99
CA CYS A 285 15.73 -8.59 -4.67
C CYS A 285 16.91 -8.08 -3.85
N ALA A 286 17.90 -7.49 -4.54
CA ALA A 286 19.03 -6.82 -3.87
C ALA A 286 18.57 -5.60 -3.06
N VAL A 287 17.54 -4.90 -3.54
CA VAL A 287 16.92 -3.75 -2.88
C VAL A 287 15.44 -4.03 -2.71
N SER A 288 14.98 -4.14 -1.45
CA SER A 288 13.58 -4.35 -1.13
C SER A 288 12.74 -3.10 -1.37
N GLN A 289 11.41 -3.24 -1.45
CA GLN A 289 10.51 -2.09 -1.51
C GLN A 289 10.70 -1.10 -0.33
N PHE A 290 11.06 -1.60 0.85
CA PHE A 290 11.30 -0.78 2.03
C PHE A 290 12.57 0.05 1.89
N GLU A 291 13.67 -0.56 1.49
CA GLU A 291 14.92 0.15 1.22
C GLU A 291 14.73 1.12 0.05
N GLN A 292 14.02 0.70 -1.01
CA GLN A 292 13.73 1.55 -2.16
C GLN A 292 12.92 2.80 -1.77
N HIS A 293 11.93 2.62 -0.87
CA HIS A 293 11.16 3.74 -0.34
C HIS A 293 12.06 4.72 0.44
N ILE A 294 12.89 4.22 1.34
CA ILE A 294 13.84 5.06 2.11
C ILE A 294 14.81 5.77 1.18
N ARG A 295 15.37 5.07 0.17
CA ARG A 295 16.25 5.70 -0.83
C ARG A 295 15.51 6.83 -1.55
N ALA A 296 14.31 6.59 -2.05
CA ALA A 296 13.52 7.59 -2.74
C ALA A 296 13.25 8.81 -1.86
N VAL A 297 12.76 8.60 -0.62
CA VAL A 297 12.40 9.69 0.30
C VAL A 297 13.61 10.53 0.70
N CYS A 298 14.77 9.87 0.89
CA CYS A 298 16.03 10.52 1.25
C CYS A 298 16.81 11.09 0.06
N GLY A 299 16.27 11.01 -1.16
CA GLY A 299 16.92 11.54 -2.37
C GLY A 299 18.10 10.70 -2.87
N TRP A 300 18.23 9.46 -2.42
CA TRP A 300 19.26 8.55 -2.91
C TRP A 300 18.86 7.94 -4.27
N PRO A 301 19.83 7.52 -5.08
CA PRO A 301 19.54 6.79 -6.30
C PRO A 301 18.75 5.52 -6.01
N LEU A 302 17.75 5.23 -6.87
CA LEU A 302 17.00 3.99 -6.79
C LEU A 302 17.92 2.79 -7.09
N GLY A 303 17.70 1.70 -6.37
CA GLY A 303 18.38 0.44 -6.64
C GLY A 303 17.65 -0.38 -7.70
N SER A 304 18.32 -1.43 -8.20
CA SER A 304 17.71 -2.35 -9.15
C SER A 304 16.49 -3.06 -8.55
N PRO A 305 15.32 -3.05 -9.23
CA PRO A 305 14.15 -3.79 -8.82
C PRO A 305 14.17 -5.27 -9.26
N THR A 306 15.25 -5.70 -9.93
CA THR A 306 15.36 -7.04 -10.52
C THR A 306 15.45 -8.10 -9.43
N ARG A 307 14.57 -9.12 -9.50
CA ARG A 307 14.66 -10.28 -8.63
C ARG A 307 15.83 -11.21 -9.03
N HIS A 308 16.42 -11.85 -8.06
CA HIS A 308 17.44 -12.90 -8.25
C HIS A 308 16.88 -14.31 -8.06
N SER A 309 15.69 -14.43 -7.48
CA SER A 309 15.00 -15.70 -7.20
C SER A 309 13.51 -15.57 -7.52
N ASP A 310 12.87 -16.67 -7.86
CA ASP A 310 11.43 -16.78 -7.81
C ASP A 310 11.01 -16.98 -6.36
N VAL A 311 9.80 -16.54 -6.00
CA VAL A 311 9.39 -16.50 -4.60
C VAL A 311 7.89 -16.63 -4.43
N VAL A 312 7.49 -17.29 -3.34
CA VAL A 312 6.13 -17.23 -2.81
C VAL A 312 6.18 -16.58 -1.43
N MET A 313 5.64 -15.38 -1.32
CA MET A 313 5.38 -14.72 -0.05
C MET A 313 4.07 -15.25 0.52
N THR A 314 4.06 -15.60 1.82
CA THR A 314 2.87 -16.06 2.53
C THR A 314 2.70 -15.25 3.81
N ASN A 315 1.53 -14.63 3.99
CA ASN A 315 1.18 -13.94 5.22
C ASN A 315 0.85 -14.93 6.35
N LEU A 316 1.29 -14.62 7.55
CA LEU A 316 0.92 -15.32 8.78
C LEU A 316 -0.21 -14.54 9.48
N LEU A 317 -1.42 -15.11 9.48
CA LEU A 317 -2.63 -14.48 9.99
C LEU A 317 -2.99 -15.04 11.35
N GLY A 318 -3.18 -14.17 12.36
CA GLY A 318 -3.59 -14.58 13.70
C GLY A 318 -2.67 -15.67 14.27
N ASP A 319 -3.26 -16.80 14.67
CA ASP A 319 -2.56 -17.89 15.37
C ASP A 319 -1.53 -18.64 14.51
N GLU A 320 -1.51 -18.44 13.20
CA GLU A 320 -0.49 -19.04 12.32
C GLU A 320 0.93 -18.60 12.71
N ILE A 321 1.08 -17.49 13.43
CA ILE A 321 2.37 -17.03 13.93
C ILE A 321 3.03 -18.02 14.90
N HIS A 322 2.24 -18.84 15.59
CA HIS A 322 2.76 -19.83 16.55
C HIS A 322 3.53 -20.96 15.88
N ASP A 323 3.42 -21.11 14.55
CA ASP A 323 4.18 -22.07 13.75
C ASP A 323 5.61 -21.59 13.39
N TRP A 324 6.04 -20.47 13.96
CA TRP A 324 7.30 -19.83 13.62
C TRP A 324 8.53 -20.73 13.76
N GLN A 325 8.57 -21.62 14.76
CA GLN A 325 9.70 -22.54 14.97
C GLN A 325 9.85 -23.50 13.80
N ARG A 326 8.76 -24.09 13.32
CA ARG A 326 8.76 -24.98 12.16
C ARG A 326 9.17 -24.23 10.90
N LEU A 327 8.66 -23.02 10.70
CA LEU A 327 9.00 -22.19 9.53
C LEU A 327 10.47 -21.79 9.54
N ALA A 328 11.01 -21.38 10.70
CA ALA A 328 12.41 -20.99 10.85
C ALA A 328 13.40 -22.16 10.64
N ALA A 329 12.94 -23.39 10.76
CA ALA A 329 13.76 -24.59 10.52
C ALA A 329 13.86 -24.97 9.02
N LEU A 330 13.07 -24.35 8.14
CA LEU A 330 13.08 -24.63 6.70
C LEU A 330 14.23 -23.86 6.01
N PRO A 331 15.06 -24.54 5.21
CA PRO A 331 16.28 -23.93 4.65
C PRO A 331 16.01 -22.92 3.52
N ASP A 332 14.82 -22.95 2.93
CA ASP A 332 14.37 -22.14 1.80
C ASP A 332 13.39 -21.04 2.22
N VAL A 333 13.23 -20.81 3.53
CA VAL A 333 12.27 -19.85 4.11
C VAL A 333 12.97 -18.70 4.81
N CYS A 334 12.61 -17.48 4.44
CA CYS A 334 12.96 -16.25 5.14
C CYS A 334 11.74 -15.78 5.95
N LEU A 335 11.84 -15.77 7.28
CA LEU A 335 10.74 -15.47 8.19
C LEU A 335 10.82 -14.03 8.71
N HIS A 336 9.70 -13.30 8.64
CA HIS A 336 9.57 -11.93 9.12
C HIS A 336 8.41 -11.82 10.11
N VAL A 337 8.73 -11.57 11.38
CA VAL A 337 7.75 -11.43 12.46
C VAL A 337 7.60 -9.96 12.83
N TYR A 338 6.36 -9.47 12.93
CA TYR A 338 6.11 -8.04 13.08
C TYR A 338 6.21 -7.52 14.53
N GLY A 339 6.29 -8.40 15.53
CA GLY A 339 6.42 -7.99 16.93
C GLY A 339 5.14 -7.43 17.54
N LYS A 340 3.97 -7.80 17.01
CA LYS A 340 2.67 -7.43 17.58
C LYS A 340 2.36 -8.27 18.82
N SER A 341 1.84 -7.62 19.87
CA SER A 341 1.57 -8.24 21.17
C SER A 341 0.45 -9.27 21.16
N GLU A 342 -0.55 -9.12 20.28
CA GLU A 342 -1.76 -9.95 20.29
C GLU A 342 -2.07 -10.51 18.92
N ALA A 343 -2.16 -11.84 18.82
CA ALA A 343 -2.66 -12.55 17.67
C ALA A 343 -4.20 -12.51 17.66
N ARG A 344 -4.78 -11.95 16.58
CA ARG A 344 -6.24 -11.92 16.37
C ARG A 344 -6.55 -12.49 15.00
N ARG A 345 -7.68 -13.16 14.86
CA ARG A 345 -8.13 -13.69 13.57
C ARG A 345 -8.08 -12.61 12.47
N GLY A 346 -7.43 -12.92 11.36
CA GLY A 346 -7.26 -12.00 10.23
C GLY A 346 -6.16 -10.94 10.40
N ARG A 347 -5.58 -10.76 11.60
CA ARG A 347 -4.49 -9.81 11.82
C ARG A 347 -3.19 -10.37 11.24
N LYS A 348 -2.54 -9.61 10.35
CA LYS A 348 -1.22 -9.95 9.81
C LYS A 348 -0.19 -9.85 10.93
N MET A 349 0.39 -10.98 11.35
CA MET A 349 1.35 -11.10 12.45
C MET A 349 2.79 -11.22 11.96
N GLY A 350 2.97 -11.64 10.73
CA GLY A 350 4.25 -11.84 10.05
C GLY A 350 4.02 -12.27 8.62
N HIS A 351 5.08 -12.57 7.93
CA HIS A 351 5.07 -13.27 6.65
C HIS A 351 6.34 -14.10 6.53
N PHE A 352 6.35 -14.99 5.58
CA PHE A 352 7.58 -15.63 5.14
C PHE A 352 7.68 -15.66 3.63
N ASN A 353 8.90 -15.61 3.14
CA ASN A 353 9.24 -15.75 1.74
C ASN A 353 9.90 -17.12 1.52
N ARG A 354 9.32 -17.93 0.64
CA ARG A 354 9.94 -19.16 0.19
C ARG A 354 10.58 -18.94 -1.17
N LEU A 355 11.91 -19.08 -1.20
CA LEU A 355 12.69 -18.81 -2.41
C LEU A 355 12.89 -20.10 -3.22
N THR A 356 12.88 -19.95 -4.54
CA THR A 356 13.27 -20.99 -5.49
C THR A 356 14.20 -20.40 -6.54
N SER A 357 14.93 -21.25 -7.26
CA SER A 357 15.79 -20.79 -8.33
C SER A 357 14.99 -20.01 -9.38
N ARG A 358 15.50 -18.86 -9.79
CA ARG A 358 14.87 -18.05 -10.84
C ARG A 358 14.73 -18.87 -12.12
N GLN A 359 13.50 -19.00 -12.60
CA GLN A 359 13.25 -19.52 -13.93
C GLN A 359 13.60 -18.45 -14.98
N ALA A 360 14.20 -18.90 -16.08
CA ALA A 360 14.69 -18.03 -17.15
C ALA A 360 13.54 -17.34 -17.90
#